data_08fafbedef670f345757ddf3998ebfa4
#
_entry.id   08fafbedef670f345757ddf3998ebfa4
#
_cell.length_a   1.000
_cell.length_b   1.000
_cell.length_c   1.000
_cell.angle_alpha   90.00
_cell.angle_beta   90.00
_cell.angle_gamma   90.00
#
_symmetry.space_group_name_H-M   'P 1'
#
loop_
_entity.id
_entity.type
_entity.pdbx_description
1 polymer ?
#
loop_
_entity_poly.entity_id
_entity_poly.type
_entity_poly.pdbx_seq_one_letter_code
_entity_poly.pdbx_strand_id
1 'polypeptide(L)'
;MKKILISTLALFALLIASGVSAKTIRIGTEGAYPPWNNLNAAGDLEGAEIDFANEACKRMNAECEWVTQDWDGIIPALLNGKYDIIIAGMSITEERKQKVNFTDGYMTDPANFAVLKSSNLGSMGTNWSGSQVKKVDLANPSGKELTAIAQINTALDGMVVGVQSSTIHQNYVEQYMQGAVEMRLYQTQDDLNLDLAAGRIDALLADQGAIMDF
;
A
#
# COMPACT_ATOMS: atom_id res chain seq x y z
N MET A 1 35.39 59.18 -12.14
CA MET A 1 34.47 58.73 -11.07
C MET A 1 33.18 58.07 -11.54
N LYS A 2 32.60 58.42 -12.71
CA LYS A 2 31.35 57.76 -13.25
C LYS A 2 31.52 56.31 -13.69
N LYS A 3 32.72 55.83 -14.08
CA LYS A 3 32.96 54.46 -14.59
C LYS A 3 33.10 53.43 -13.44
N ILE A 4 33.45 53.84 -12.24
CA ILE A 4 33.59 52.93 -11.09
C ILE A 4 32.23 52.58 -10.45
N LEU A 5 31.25 53.51 -10.51
CA LEU A 5 29.92 53.29 -9.98
C LEU A 5 29.08 52.27 -10.74
N ILE A 6 29.32 52.13 -12.08
CA ILE A 6 28.58 51.16 -12.92
C ILE A 6 29.09 49.75 -12.70
N SER A 7 30.39 49.56 -12.40
CA SER A 7 30.97 48.23 -12.16
C SER A 7 30.52 47.61 -10.80
N THR A 8 30.30 48.47 -9.78
CA THR A 8 29.82 48.01 -8.48
C THR A 8 28.35 47.61 -8.46
N LEU A 9 27.52 48.26 -9.30
CA LEU A 9 26.10 47.89 -9.40
C LEU A 9 25.89 46.58 -10.16
N ALA A 10 26.74 46.28 -11.13
CA ALA A 10 26.71 45.01 -11.90
C ALA A 10 27.17 43.78 -11.04
N LEU A 11 28.11 44.00 -10.11
CA LEU A 11 28.59 42.94 -9.22
C LEU A 11 27.58 42.62 -8.10
N PHE A 12 26.74 43.58 -7.69
CA PHE A 12 25.70 43.36 -6.67
C PHE A 12 24.46 42.65 -7.25
N ALA A 13 24.19 42.77 -8.56
CA ALA A 13 23.10 42.08 -9.22
C ALA A 13 23.39 40.57 -9.47
N LEU A 14 24.65 40.11 -9.46
CA LEU A 14 25.02 38.70 -9.60
C LEU A 14 24.89 37.88 -8.30
N LEU A 15 24.75 38.51 -7.15
CA LEU A 15 24.69 37.85 -5.84
C LEU A 15 23.28 37.46 -5.40
N ILE A 16 22.22 37.82 -6.17
CA ILE A 16 20.82 37.56 -5.80
C ILE A 16 20.25 36.35 -6.58
N ALA A 17 21.01 35.73 -7.49
CA ALA A 17 20.65 34.47 -8.10
C ALA A 17 20.99 33.27 -7.19
N SER A 18 20.66 33.38 -5.89
CA SER A 18 20.52 32.20 -5.05
C SER A 18 19.26 31.48 -5.53
N GLY A 19 19.42 30.59 -6.51
CA GLY A 19 18.33 29.76 -6.99
C GLY A 19 17.69 29.10 -5.76
N VAL A 20 16.41 29.39 -5.54
CA VAL A 20 15.61 28.63 -4.61
C VAL A 20 15.61 27.20 -5.18
N SER A 21 16.53 26.38 -4.69
CA SER A 21 16.50 24.96 -4.99
C SER A 21 15.17 24.42 -4.49
N ALA A 22 14.40 23.82 -5.36
CA ALA A 22 13.18 23.12 -4.95
C ALA A 22 13.57 22.11 -3.87
N LYS A 23 12.76 22.02 -2.82
CA LYS A 23 12.99 21.04 -1.76
C LYS A 23 12.73 19.65 -2.32
N THR A 24 13.72 18.76 -2.27
CA THR A 24 13.54 17.35 -2.63
C THR A 24 12.85 16.62 -1.47
N ILE A 25 11.84 15.82 -1.80
CA ILE A 25 11.14 14.91 -0.89
C ILE A 25 11.38 13.50 -1.38
N ARG A 26 12.09 12.71 -0.58
CA ARG A 26 12.34 11.30 -0.89
C ARG A 26 11.14 10.48 -0.42
N ILE A 27 10.58 9.67 -1.33
CA ILE A 27 9.35 8.91 -1.12
C ILE A 27 9.65 7.43 -1.28
N GLY A 28 9.43 6.65 -0.20
CA GLY A 28 9.46 5.20 -0.23
C GLY A 28 8.15 4.63 -0.74
N THR A 29 8.22 3.69 -1.68
CA THR A 29 7.08 2.91 -2.18
C THR A 29 7.50 1.47 -2.44
N GLU A 30 6.54 0.54 -2.51
CA GLU A 30 6.86 -0.86 -2.81
C GLU A 30 7.19 -1.06 -4.28
N GLY A 31 6.35 -0.53 -5.17
CA GLY A 31 6.48 -0.70 -6.62
C GLY A 31 6.04 -2.09 -7.11
N ALA A 32 5.26 -2.83 -6.30
CA ALA A 32 4.72 -4.16 -6.60
C ALA A 32 3.26 -4.31 -6.14
N TYR A 33 2.50 -3.23 -6.14
CA TYR A 33 1.11 -3.19 -5.65
C TYR A 33 0.18 -2.44 -6.62
N PRO A 34 -0.07 -2.99 -7.83
CA PRO A 34 -1.00 -2.38 -8.78
C PRO A 34 -2.43 -2.39 -8.21
N PRO A 35 -3.29 -1.42 -8.57
CA PRO A 35 -3.04 -0.27 -9.45
C PRO A 35 -2.46 0.95 -8.73
N TRP A 36 -2.05 0.80 -7.47
CA TRP A 36 -1.62 1.89 -6.59
C TRP A 36 -0.20 2.35 -6.89
N ASN A 37 0.74 1.42 -6.88
CA ASN A 37 2.16 1.65 -7.18
C ASN A 37 2.77 0.37 -7.77
N ASN A 38 3.32 0.44 -8.94
CA ASN A 38 4.01 -0.68 -9.61
C ASN A 38 5.13 -0.21 -10.52
N LEU A 39 6.05 -1.11 -10.81
CA LEU A 39 7.04 -0.91 -11.86
C LEU A 39 6.48 -1.42 -13.18
N ASN A 40 6.47 -0.57 -14.22
CA ASN A 40 6.10 -0.99 -15.55
C ASN A 40 7.21 -1.83 -16.22
N ALA A 41 6.97 -2.32 -17.42
CA ALA A 41 7.94 -3.14 -18.16
C ALA A 41 9.27 -2.42 -18.48
N ALA A 42 9.30 -1.10 -18.44
CA ALA A 42 10.50 -0.29 -18.62
C ALA A 42 11.27 -0.06 -17.30
N GLY A 43 10.68 -0.43 -16.17
CA GLY A 43 11.23 -0.21 -14.83
C GLY A 43 10.86 1.14 -14.23
N ASP A 44 9.93 1.87 -14.85
CA ASP A 44 9.45 3.15 -14.32
C ASP A 44 8.28 2.89 -13.34
N LEU A 45 8.23 3.71 -12.28
CA LEU A 45 7.11 3.69 -11.33
C LEU A 45 5.87 4.33 -11.95
N GLU A 46 4.74 3.66 -11.81
CA GLU A 46 3.42 4.12 -12.23
C GLU A 46 2.35 3.72 -11.20
N GLY A 47 1.17 4.32 -11.32
CA GLY A 47 0.01 4.01 -10.47
C GLY A 47 -0.59 5.25 -9.82
N ALA A 48 -1.78 5.07 -9.22
CA ALA A 48 -2.56 6.16 -8.66
C ALA A 48 -1.84 6.93 -7.55
N GLU A 49 -1.04 6.26 -6.72
CA GLU A 49 -0.26 6.87 -5.65
C GLU A 49 0.94 7.66 -6.19
N ILE A 50 1.54 7.17 -7.28
CA ILE A 50 2.64 7.86 -7.97
C ILE A 50 2.15 9.19 -8.54
N ASP A 51 1.00 9.17 -9.24
CA ASP A 51 0.38 10.38 -9.79
C ASP A 51 -0.03 11.35 -8.69
N PHE A 52 -0.65 10.85 -7.61
CA PHE A 52 -1.05 11.66 -6.46
C PHE A 52 0.14 12.37 -5.82
N ALA A 53 1.23 11.65 -5.55
CA ALA A 53 2.40 12.22 -4.90
C ALA A 53 3.13 13.21 -5.81
N ASN A 54 3.27 12.92 -7.10
CA ASN A 54 3.88 13.83 -8.06
C ASN A 54 3.10 15.16 -8.16
N GLU A 55 1.76 15.11 -8.17
CA GLU A 55 0.93 16.31 -8.15
C GLU A 55 1.06 17.07 -6.82
N ALA A 56 1.16 16.36 -5.68
CA ALA A 56 1.39 16.98 -4.38
C ALA A 56 2.76 17.70 -4.32
N CYS A 57 3.84 17.06 -4.79
CA CYS A 57 5.16 17.70 -4.88
C CYS A 57 5.11 18.96 -5.74
N LYS A 58 4.46 18.89 -6.91
CA LYS A 58 4.30 20.02 -7.81
C LYS A 58 3.59 21.20 -7.12
N ARG A 59 2.51 20.96 -6.39
CA ARG A 59 1.80 22.01 -5.63
C ARG A 59 2.61 22.60 -4.49
N MET A 60 3.50 21.81 -3.90
CA MET A 60 4.41 22.26 -2.86
C MET A 60 5.67 22.96 -3.42
N ASN A 61 5.83 23.06 -4.74
CA ASN A 61 7.06 23.49 -5.39
C ASN A 61 8.27 22.70 -4.90
N ALA A 62 8.10 21.38 -4.78
CA ALA A 62 9.10 20.41 -4.38
C ALA A 62 9.35 19.41 -5.51
N GLU A 63 10.47 18.69 -5.43
CA GLU A 63 10.80 17.58 -6.32
C GLU A 63 10.57 16.26 -5.56
N CYS A 64 9.83 15.33 -6.17
CA CYS A 64 9.69 13.97 -5.66
C CYS A 64 10.84 13.11 -6.15
N GLU A 65 11.56 12.47 -5.22
CA GLU A 65 12.56 11.44 -5.50
C GLU A 65 12.01 10.10 -4.99
N TRP A 66 11.79 9.16 -5.89
CA TRP A 66 11.22 7.86 -5.56
C TRP A 66 12.29 6.84 -5.20
N VAL A 67 12.01 6.05 -4.16
CA VAL A 67 12.87 4.96 -3.68
C VAL A 67 12.01 3.71 -3.53
N THR A 68 12.27 2.69 -4.34
CA THR A 68 11.63 1.38 -4.18
C THR A 68 12.21 0.63 -2.98
N GLN A 69 11.35 -0.07 -2.26
CA GLN A 69 11.70 -0.83 -1.07
C GLN A 69 10.68 -1.94 -0.86
N ASP A 70 11.15 -3.18 -0.71
CA ASP A 70 10.31 -4.31 -0.36
C ASP A 70 9.46 -4.00 0.88
N TRP A 71 8.20 -4.46 0.86
CA TRP A 71 7.22 -4.15 1.89
C TRP A 71 7.71 -4.42 3.31
N ASP A 72 8.31 -5.57 3.57
CA ASP A 72 8.79 -5.96 4.91
C ASP A 72 9.84 -4.99 5.48
N GLY A 73 10.60 -4.34 4.61
CA GLY A 73 11.65 -3.38 4.96
C GLY A 73 11.22 -1.91 4.95
N ILE A 74 9.99 -1.59 4.56
CA ILE A 74 9.61 -0.21 4.22
C ILE A 74 9.61 0.72 5.45
N ILE A 75 9.03 0.31 6.59
CA ILE A 75 9.08 1.11 7.83
C ILE A 75 10.52 1.16 8.41
N PRO A 76 11.26 0.06 8.56
CA PRO A 76 12.66 0.11 8.96
C PRO A 76 13.53 1.05 8.13
N ALA A 77 13.35 1.08 6.81
CA ALA A 77 14.11 1.97 5.93
C ALA A 77 13.76 3.45 6.13
N LEU A 78 12.48 3.79 6.39
CA LEU A 78 12.06 5.13 6.81
C LEU A 78 12.75 5.56 8.10
N LEU A 79 12.73 4.70 9.12
CA LEU A 79 13.35 4.99 10.42
C LEU A 79 14.87 5.16 10.32
N ASN A 80 15.50 4.52 9.35
CA ASN A 80 16.92 4.69 9.04
C ASN A 80 17.23 5.88 8.12
N GLY A 81 16.21 6.66 7.75
CA GLY A 81 16.37 7.87 6.94
C GLY A 81 16.68 7.63 5.46
N LYS A 82 16.34 6.43 4.92
CA LYS A 82 16.50 6.13 3.49
C LYS A 82 15.64 7.05 2.63
N TYR A 83 14.45 7.41 3.12
CA TYR A 83 13.51 8.37 2.55
C TYR A 83 12.80 9.15 3.66
N ASP A 84 12.00 10.15 3.29
CA ASP A 84 11.38 11.08 4.22
C ASP A 84 9.93 10.71 4.54
N ILE A 85 9.24 10.06 3.59
CA ILE A 85 7.85 9.60 3.72
C ILE A 85 7.66 8.26 3.01
N ILE A 86 6.58 7.55 3.34
CA ILE A 86 6.10 6.35 2.62
C ILE A 86 4.76 6.67 1.97
N ILE A 87 4.59 6.27 0.71
CA ILE A 87 3.30 6.22 0.01
C ILE A 87 3.23 4.86 -0.69
N ALA A 88 2.49 3.93 -0.12
CA ALA A 88 2.46 2.53 -0.55
C ALA A 88 1.21 1.79 -0.01
N GLY A 89 0.01 2.36 -0.12
CA GLY A 89 -1.23 1.73 0.35
C GLY A 89 -1.24 1.36 1.84
N MET A 90 -0.39 1.99 2.65
CA MET A 90 -0.16 1.55 4.03
C MET A 90 -1.35 1.85 4.94
N SER A 91 -2.03 0.82 5.42
CA SER A 91 -3.11 0.94 6.40
C SER A 91 -2.63 1.57 7.70
N ILE A 92 -3.41 2.53 8.21
CA ILE A 92 -3.18 3.18 9.50
C ILE A 92 -3.59 2.22 10.61
N THR A 93 -2.62 1.71 11.39
CA THR A 93 -2.87 0.83 12.54
C THR A 93 -2.24 1.40 13.80
N GLU A 94 -2.79 1.04 14.97
CA GLU A 94 -2.23 1.47 16.26
C GLU A 94 -0.80 0.95 16.47
N GLU A 95 -0.50 -0.26 16.00
CA GLU A 95 0.85 -0.81 16.04
C GLU A 95 1.85 0.04 15.23
N ARG A 96 1.49 0.40 13.99
CA ARG A 96 2.34 1.23 13.12
C ARG A 96 2.51 2.65 13.66
N LYS A 97 1.45 3.23 14.26
CA LYS A 97 1.51 4.55 14.93
C LYS A 97 2.49 4.62 16.11
N GLN A 98 2.84 3.48 16.70
CA GLN A 98 3.87 3.44 17.75
C GLN A 98 5.28 3.66 17.19
N LYS A 99 5.48 3.47 15.89
CA LYS A 99 6.78 3.55 15.21
C LYS A 99 6.90 4.77 14.32
N VAL A 100 5.82 5.17 13.64
CA VAL A 100 5.80 6.26 12.66
C VAL A 100 4.53 7.09 12.79
N ASN A 101 4.59 8.35 12.32
CA ASN A 101 3.41 9.20 12.23
C ASN A 101 2.69 8.97 10.88
N PHE A 102 1.39 9.16 10.88
CA PHE A 102 0.55 9.12 9.68
C PHE A 102 -0.08 10.49 9.41
N THR A 103 -0.31 10.77 8.14
CA THR A 103 -1.23 11.83 7.70
C THR A 103 -2.68 11.37 7.92
N ASP A 104 -3.64 12.22 7.59
CA ASP A 104 -5.02 11.76 7.37
C ASP A 104 -5.04 10.74 6.22
N GLY A 105 -6.03 9.83 6.25
CA GLY A 105 -6.20 8.85 5.18
C GLY A 105 -6.56 9.54 3.86
N TYR A 106 -5.87 9.20 2.79
CA TYR A 106 -6.11 9.76 1.44
C TYR A 106 -6.98 8.85 0.57
N MET A 107 -7.13 7.58 0.95
CA MET A 107 -8.02 6.63 0.29
C MET A 107 -8.52 5.55 1.24
N THR A 108 -9.50 4.78 0.80
CA THR A 108 -10.01 3.58 1.48
C THR A 108 -10.12 2.46 0.46
N ASP A 109 -9.50 1.32 0.75
CA ASP A 109 -9.61 0.11 -0.05
C ASP A 109 -10.04 -1.05 0.87
N PRO A 110 -11.22 -1.68 0.65
CA PRO A 110 -11.67 -2.77 1.49
C PRO A 110 -10.91 -4.05 1.16
N ALA A 111 -10.55 -4.83 2.18
CA ALA A 111 -9.99 -6.16 1.99
C ALA A 111 -11.06 -7.17 1.54
N ASN A 112 -10.69 -8.05 0.62
CA ASN A 112 -11.55 -9.11 0.11
C ASN A 112 -10.79 -10.44 -0.06
N PHE A 113 -11.51 -11.55 0.06
CA PHE A 113 -11.01 -12.83 -0.41
C PHE A 113 -11.25 -12.96 -1.92
N ALA A 114 -10.22 -13.40 -2.64
CA ALA A 114 -10.35 -13.83 -4.03
C ALA A 114 -10.12 -15.33 -4.15
N VAL A 115 -10.89 -15.96 -5.02
CA VAL A 115 -10.82 -17.38 -5.37
C VAL A 115 -10.94 -17.55 -6.88
N LEU A 116 -10.44 -18.64 -7.43
CA LEU A 116 -10.65 -18.93 -8.84
C LEU A 116 -12.15 -19.04 -9.16
N LYS A 117 -12.57 -18.54 -10.31
CA LYS A 117 -13.96 -18.66 -10.79
C LYS A 117 -14.43 -20.11 -10.91
N SER A 118 -13.52 -21.04 -11.12
CA SER A 118 -13.77 -22.49 -11.17
C SER A 118 -13.89 -23.12 -9.77
N SER A 119 -13.55 -22.40 -8.71
CA SER A 119 -13.68 -22.89 -7.34
C SER A 119 -15.14 -23.03 -6.93
N ASN A 120 -15.44 -24.01 -6.08
CA ASN A 120 -16.75 -24.18 -5.44
C ASN A 120 -17.17 -22.96 -4.61
N LEU A 121 -16.21 -22.11 -4.23
CA LEU A 121 -16.42 -20.86 -3.48
C LEU A 121 -16.83 -19.69 -4.38
N GLY A 122 -16.63 -19.79 -5.69
CA GLY A 122 -16.91 -18.70 -6.64
C GLY A 122 -18.37 -18.21 -6.65
N SER A 123 -19.31 -19.02 -6.17
CA SER A 123 -20.72 -18.66 -6.01
C SER A 123 -21.04 -17.99 -4.65
N MET A 124 -20.15 -18.07 -3.68
CA MET A 124 -20.41 -17.54 -2.32
C MET A 124 -20.43 -16.01 -2.30
N GLY A 125 -19.62 -15.35 -3.12
CA GLY A 125 -19.56 -13.89 -3.21
C GLY A 125 -20.85 -13.22 -3.65
N THR A 126 -21.70 -13.91 -4.40
CA THR A 126 -22.97 -13.37 -4.91
C THR A 126 -24.08 -13.30 -3.83
N ASN A 127 -23.96 -14.08 -2.76
CA ASN A 127 -24.95 -14.14 -1.67
C ASN A 127 -24.63 -13.19 -0.50
N TRP A 128 -23.45 -12.57 -0.50
CA TRP A 128 -23.01 -11.64 0.55
C TRP A 128 -23.46 -10.20 0.33
N SER A 129 -24.14 -9.91 -0.76
CA SER A 129 -24.64 -8.58 -1.13
C SER A 129 -25.64 -7.96 -0.13
N GLY A 130 -26.10 -8.71 0.87
CA GLY A 130 -27.04 -8.26 1.89
C GLY A 130 -26.43 -7.78 3.21
N SER A 131 -25.17 -8.10 3.47
CA SER A 131 -24.49 -7.68 4.72
C SER A 131 -23.68 -6.43 4.46
N GLN A 132 -24.30 -5.27 4.49
CA GLN A 132 -23.56 -4.00 4.50
C GLN A 132 -22.86 -3.82 5.85
N VAL A 133 -21.80 -4.57 6.09
CA VAL A 133 -20.85 -4.27 7.16
C VAL A 133 -19.99 -3.13 6.63
N LYS A 134 -20.41 -1.89 6.91
CA LYS A 134 -19.76 -0.67 6.41
C LYS A 134 -18.34 -0.48 6.96
N LYS A 135 -18.02 -1.09 8.08
CA LYS A 135 -16.71 -1.08 8.73
C LYS A 135 -16.70 -2.19 9.76
N VAL A 136 -15.72 -3.08 9.68
CA VAL A 136 -15.48 -4.10 10.72
C VAL A 136 -14.38 -3.56 11.60
N ASP A 137 -14.69 -3.33 12.88
CA ASP A 137 -13.66 -3.12 13.88
C ASP A 137 -13.09 -4.48 14.29
N LEU A 138 -12.01 -4.89 13.62
CA LEU A 138 -11.36 -6.17 13.90
C LEU A 138 -10.65 -6.20 15.25
N ALA A 139 -10.40 -5.06 15.89
CA ALA A 139 -9.86 -5.01 17.25
C ALA A 139 -10.91 -5.41 18.29
N ASN A 140 -12.20 -5.11 18.02
CA ASN A 140 -13.32 -5.42 18.89
C ASN A 140 -14.55 -5.84 18.07
N PRO A 141 -14.52 -7.00 17.40
CA PRO A 141 -15.61 -7.43 16.53
C PRO A 141 -16.91 -7.64 17.29
N SER A 142 -18.01 -7.11 16.74
CA SER A 142 -19.35 -7.31 17.27
C SER A 142 -19.89 -8.73 17.00
N GLY A 143 -21.03 -9.09 17.58
CA GLY A 143 -21.62 -10.40 17.36
C GLY A 143 -21.93 -10.72 15.89
N LYS A 144 -22.28 -9.72 15.07
CA LYS A 144 -22.51 -9.92 13.60
C LYS A 144 -21.21 -10.17 12.87
N GLU A 145 -20.15 -9.47 13.25
CA GLU A 145 -18.82 -9.61 12.66
C GLU A 145 -18.22 -10.97 13.02
N LEU A 146 -18.33 -11.41 14.29
CA LEU A 146 -17.90 -12.75 14.70
C LEU A 146 -18.67 -13.86 13.96
N THR A 147 -19.95 -13.66 13.69
CA THR A 147 -20.75 -14.60 12.89
C THR A 147 -20.25 -14.66 11.44
N ALA A 148 -19.94 -13.52 10.83
CA ALA A 148 -19.39 -13.45 9.47
C ALA A 148 -18.01 -14.11 9.39
N ILE A 149 -17.14 -13.86 10.36
CA ILE A 149 -15.82 -14.50 10.48
C ILE A 149 -15.98 -16.03 10.60
N ALA A 150 -16.89 -16.51 11.45
CA ALA A 150 -17.14 -17.95 11.60
C ALA A 150 -17.67 -18.60 10.31
N GLN A 151 -18.48 -17.88 9.53
CA GLN A 151 -18.97 -18.37 8.23
C GLN A 151 -17.82 -18.45 7.20
N ILE A 152 -16.94 -17.46 7.16
CA ILE A 152 -15.74 -17.47 6.30
C ILE A 152 -14.85 -18.64 6.68
N ASN A 153 -14.57 -18.83 7.97
CA ASN A 153 -13.74 -19.93 8.46
C ASN A 153 -14.34 -21.31 8.08
N THR A 154 -15.66 -21.47 8.19
CA THR A 154 -16.34 -22.70 7.77
C THR A 154 -16.20 -22.92 6.27
N ALA A 155 -16.29 -21.86 5.49
CA ALA A 155 -16.22 -21.97 4.03
C ALA A 155 -14.81 -22.28 3.51
N LEU A 156 -13.78 -21.82 4.21
CA LEU A 156 -12.37 -21.98 3.86
C LEU A 156 -11.67 -23.09 4.67
N ASP A 157 -12.42 -23.88 5.45
CA ASP A 157 -11.85 -24.90 6.32
C ASP A 157 -10.99 -25.92 5.56
N GLY A 158 -9.76 -26.11 6.03
CA GLY A 158 -8.77 -26.98 5.43
C GLY A 158 -8.12 -26.47 4.12
N MET A 159 -8.44 -25.23 3.70
CA MET A 159 -7.90 -24.64 2.48
C MET A 159 -6.58 -23.89 2.72
N VAL A 160 -5.82 -23.69 1.65
CA VAL A 160 -4.61 -22.87 1.63
C VAL A 160 -4.98 -21.44 1.29
N VAL A 161 -4.79 -20.51 2.25
CA VAL A 161 -5.05 -19.08 2.08
C VAL A 161 -3.72 -18.32 2.01
N GLY A 162 -3.49 -17.64 0.89
CA GLY A 162 -2.31 -16.81 0.68
C GLY A 162 -2.54 -15.37 1.17
N VAL A 163 -1.51 -14.77 1.75
CA VAL A 163 -1.46 -13.34 2.11
C VAL A 163 -0.05 -12.81 1.92
N GLN A 164 0.07 -11.50 1.65
CA GLN A 164 1.38 -10.87 1.68
C GLN A 164 1.85 -10.71 3.13
N SER A 165 3.14 -10.95 3.38
CA SER A 165 3.74 -10.85 4.71
C SER A 165 3.71 -9.43 5.26
N SER A 166 3.74 -9.28 6.60
CA SER A 166 3.77 -7.98 7.31
C SER A 166 2.60 -7.04 7.00
N THR A 167 1.46 -7.61 6.54
CA THR A 167 0.23 -6.87 6.22
C THR A 167 -0.84 -7.04 7.30
N ILE A 168 -1.85 -6.20 7.24
CA ILE A 168 -3.07 -6.37 8.05
C ILE A 168 -3.84 -7.65 7.67
N HIS A 169 -3.65 -8.16 6.45
CA HIS A 169 -4.26 -9.40 5.95
C HIS A 169 -3.64 -10.62 6.64
N GLN A 170 -2.31 -10.65 6.79
CA GLN A 170 -1.63 -11.67 7.59
C GLN A 170 -2.17 -11.66 9.03
N ASN A 171 -2.22 -10.49 9.68
CA ASN A 171 -2.71 -10.36 11.05
C ASN A 171 -4.16 -10.88 11.19
N TYR A 172 -5.00 -10.62 10.18
CA TYR A 172 -6.38 -11.12 10.16
C TYR A 172 -6.42 -12.65 10.14
N VAL A 173 -5.66 -13.29 9.24
CA VAL A 173 -5.64 -14.75 9.12
C VAL A 173 -5.08 -15.38 10.42
N GLU A 174 -4.01 -14.83 10.97
CA GLU A 174 -3.42 -15.28 12.22
C GLU A 174 -4.40 -15.17 13.40
N GLN A 175 -5.14 -14.06 13.48
CA GLN A 175 -6.01 -13.80 14.63
C GLN A 175 -7.35 -14.55 14.55
N TYR A 176 -7.93 -14.66 13.36
CA TYR A 176 -9.31 -15.11 13.20
C TYR A 176 -9.49 -16.42 12.45
N MET A 177 -8.46 -16.91 11.75
CA MET A 177 -8.56 -18.11 10.90
C MET A 177 -7.59 -19.22 11.33
N GLN A 178 -6.88 -19.03 12.45
CA GLN A 178 -5.94 -20.03 12.98
C GLN A 178 -6.64 -21.37 13.24
N GLY A 179 -6.09 -22.43 12.65
CA GLY A 179 -6.65 -23.78 12.77
C GLY A 179 -7.76 -24.11 11.79
N ALA A 180 -8.33 -23.12 11.09
CA ALA A 180 -9.29 -23.34 10.01
C ALA A 180 -8.59 -23.45 8.63
N VAL A 181 -7.53 -22.68 8.40
CA VAL A 181 -6.82 -22.62 7.11
C VAL A 181 -5.33 -22.89 7.28
N GLU A 182 -4.68 -23.33 6.19
CA GLU A 182 -3.22 -23.28 6.04
C GLU A 182 -2.86 -21.90 5.48
N MET A 183 -2.17 -21.06 6.26
CA MET A 183 -1.72 -19.75 5.79
C MET A 183 -0.41 -19.87 5.01
N ARG A 184 -0.35 -19.27 3.82
CA ARG A 184 0.87 -19.16 3.03
C ARG A 184 1.27 -17.70 2.84
N LEU A 185 2.52 -17.36 3.21
CA LEU A 185 3.06 -16.01 3.14
C LEU A 185 3.81 -15.79 1.82
N TYR A 186 3.62 -14.59 1.26
CA TYR A 186 4.27 -14.12 0.04
C TYR A 186 4.99 -12.80 0.29
N GLN A 187 6.09 -12.58 -0.42
CA GLN A 187 6.86 -11.33 -0.34
C GLN A 187 6.13 -10.19 -1.06
N THR A 188 5.51 -10.48 -2.21
CA THR A 188 4.82 -9.51 -3.04
C THR A 188 3.38 -9.93 -3.32
N GLN A 189 2.51 -8.95 -3.61
CA GLN A 189 1.16 -9.22 -4.07
C GLN A 189 1.15 -9.93 -5.43
N ASP A 190 2.11 -9.63 -6.31
CA ASP A 190 2.20 -10.26 -7.63
C ASP A 190 2.46 -11.77 -7.53
N ASP A 191 3.39 -12.20 -6.68
CA ASP A 191 3.65 -13.63 -6.45
C ASP A 191 2.42 -14.34 -5.88
N LEU A 192 1.71 -13.68 -4.97
CA LEU A 192 0.47 -14.17 -4.38
C LEU A 192 -0.61 -14.36 -5.47
N ASN A 193 -0.80 -13.38 -6.34
CA ASN A 193 -1.74 -13.42 -7.44
C ASN A 193 -1.40 -14.56 -8.44
N LEU A 194 -0.12 -14.69 -8.79
CA LEU A 194 0.35 -15.78 -9.68
C LEU A 194 0.10 -17.17 -9.09
N ASP A 195 0.24 -17.35 -7.79
CA ASP A 195 0.00 -18.63 -7.14
C ASP A 195 -1.49 -18.97 -7.09
N LEU A 196 -2.38 -17.98 -6.89
CA LEU A 196 -3.82 -18.20 -7.02
C LEU A 196 -4.19 -18.57 -8.45
N ALA A 197 -3.71 -17.82 -9.45
CA ALA A 197 -3.98 -18.12 -10.87
C ALA A 197 -3.54 -19.51 -11.29
N ALA A 198 -2.42 -19.98 -10.75
CA ALA A 198 -1.88 -21.31 -11.01
C ALA A 198 -2.56 -22.43 -10.17
N GLY A 199 -3.51 -22.09 -9.29
CA GLY A 199 -4.18 -23.07 -8.42
C GLY A 199 -3.27 -23.68 -7.35
N ARG A 200 -2.18 -23.00 -6.97
CA ARG A 200 -1.28 -23.44 -5.91
C ARG A 200 -1.74 -23.07 -4.51
N ILE A 201 -2.71 -22.16 -4.43
CA ILE A 201 -3.48 -21.80 -3.24
C ILE A 201 -4.97 -21.77 -3.61
N ASP A 202 -5.84 -21.93 -2.63
CA ASP A 202 -7.29 -21.99 -2.82
C ASP A 202 -7.95 -20.63 -2.80
N ALA A 203 -7.43 -19.73 -1.97
CA ALA A 203 -7.88 -18.35 -1.84
C ALA A 203 -6.71 -17.41 -1.50
N LEU A 204 -6.88 -16.12 -1.76
CA LEU A 204 -6.02 -15.08 -1.22
C LEU A 204 -6.86 -14.02 -0.50
N LEU A 205 -6.24 -13.29 0.42
CA LEU A 205 -6.82 -12.12 1.07
C LEU A 205 -5.92 -10.91 0.80
N ALA A 206 -6.48 -9.89 0.17
CA ALA A 206 -5.80 -8.63 -0.14
C ALA A 206 -6.81 -7.48 -0.26
N ASP A 207 -6.32 -6.26 -0.45
CA ASP A 207 -7.16 -5.12 -0.75
C ASP A 207 -7.84 -5.29 -2.11
N GLN A 208 -9.07 -4.79 -2.23
CA GLN A 208 -9.89 -5.00 -3.42
C GLN A 208 -9.22 -4.50 -4.69
N GLY A 209 -8.56 -3.34 -4.64
CA GLY A 209 -7.84 -2.78 -5.78
C GLY A 209 -6.79 -3.74 -6.33
N ALA A 210 -6.02 -4.37 -5.46
CA ALA A 210 -4.94 -5.27 -5.84
C ALA A 210 -5.39 -6.62 -6.45
N ILE A 211 -6.69 -6.95 -6.32
CA ILE A 211 -7.26 -8.19 -6.88
C ILE A 211 -8.21 -7.95 -8.05
N MET A 212 -8.52 -6.71 -8.40
CA MET A 212 -9.43 -6.40 -9.52
C MET A 212 -8.74 -6.42 -10.89
N ASP A 213 -7.45 -6.17 -10.93
CA ASP A 213 -6.64 -6.14 -12.16
C ASP A 213 -5.94 -7.49 -12.46
N PHE A 214 -6.31 -8.51 -11.71
CA PHE A 214 -5.76 -9.85 -11.74
C PHE A 214 -6.71 -10.87 -12.40
#